data_1a3083468ef6f55fa39b6efe45709e95
#
_entry.id   1a3083468ef6f55fa39b6efe45709e95
#
_cell.length_a   1.000
_cell.length_b   1.000
_cell.length_c   1.000
_cell.angle_alpha   90.00
_cell.angle_beta   90.00
_cell.angle_gamma   90.00
#
_symmetry.space_group_name_H-M   'P 1'
#
loop_
_entity.id
_entity.type
_entity.pdbx_description
1 polymer ?
#
loop_
_entity_poly.entity_id
_entity_poly.type
_entity_poly.pdbx_seq_one_letter_code
_entity_poly.pdbx_strand_id
1 'polypeptide(L)'
;MKPSWKPLMVVAFGLGAMAAPPAEAAAATTPNAPSACQLGLTTEIALIHPLASIKGPGSCGAEDIVRLDAVVLKDGRRIALTPAATLRCPMAEAVARWIREEVAPAAATFGSPVRTIVAGALYECRGRDRDPSAKVSEHGHANALDLRGLRLANGMAIDFTDKAAPKEFRERMRQSACAAFSTVLGPGSDSYHANHIHLDLIERVGGYRLCQWDVLTAPEVPSVLLPPERPHAE
;
A
#
# COMPACT_ATOMS: atom_id res chain seq x y z
N MET A 1 -49.09 -64.35 -62.69
CA MET A 1 -48.18 -63.28 -62.34
C MET A 1 -48.51 -62.84 -60.92
N LYS A 2 -47.64 -63.11 -59.92
CA LYS A 2 -47.84 -62.75 -58.53
C LYS A 2 -46.98 -61.54 -58.23
N PRO A 3 -47.51 -60.47 -57.61
CA PRO A 3 -46.65 -59.36 -57.20
C PRO A 3 -45.94 -59.67 -55.85
N SER A 4 -44.63 -59.51 -55.82
CA SER A 4 -43.80 -59.67 -54.66
C SER A 4 -43.80 -58.36 -53.86
N TRP A 5 -44.34 -58.41 -52.65
CA TRP A 5 -44.18 -57.31 -51.68
C TRP A 5 -42.98 -57.51 -50.83
N LYS A 6 -42.07 -56.54 -50.86
CA LYS A 6 -40.93 -56.50 -49.94
C LYS A 6 -41.31 -55.65 -48.71
N PRO A 7 -41.06 -56.11 -47.49
CA PRO A 7 -41.33 -55.28 -46.32
C PRO A 7 -40.29 -54.14 -46.17
N LEU A 8 -40.80 -52.92 -45.88
CA LEU A 8 -40.01 -51.73 -45.55
C LEU A 8 -39.53 -51.89 -44.12
N MET A 9 -38.23 -51.91 -43.92
CA MET A 9 -37.61 -51.93 -42.60
C MET A 9 -37.59 -50.50 -42.04
N VAL A 10 -38.39 -50.21 -41.04
CA VAL A 10 -38.36 -48.94 -40.32
C VAL A 10 -37.24 -48.99 -39.26
N VAL A 11 -36.16 -48.25 -39.50
CA VAL A 11 -35.10 -48.05 -38.50
C VAL A 11 -35.53 -46.91 -37.54
N ALA A 12 -35.86 -47.28 -36.33
CA ALA A 12 -36.12 -46.32 -35.28
C ALA A 12 -34.79 -45.75 -34.75
N PHE A 13 -34.54 -44.48 -35.05
CA PHE A 13 -33.46 -43.71 -34.38
C PHE A 13 -33.89 -43.35 -32.96
N GLY A 14 -33.28 -44.02 -31.96
CA GLY A 14 -33.43 -43.63 -30.56
C GLY A 14 -32.65 -42.35 -30.28
N LEU A 15 -33.33 -41.25 -29.99
CA LEU A 15 -32.69 -40.06 -29.41
C LEU A 15 -32.26 -40.40 -27.98
N GLY A 16 -30.99 -40.69 -27.82
CA GLY A 16 -30.34 -40.76 -26.52
C GLY A 16 -30.18 -39.34 -25.96
N ALA A 17 -30.99 -39.00 -24.94
CA ALA A 17 -30.79 -37.78 -24.16
C ALA A 17 -29.47 -37.89 -23.39
N MET A 18 -28.44 -37.18 -23.84
CA MET A 18 -27.20 -36.98 -23.06
C MET A 18 -27.55 -36.07 -21.87
N ALA A 19 -27.64 -36.65 -20.67
CA ALA A 19 -27.67 -35.87 -19.43
C ALA A 19 -26.34 -35.14 -19.27
N ALA A 20 -26.40 -33.80 -19.19
CA ALA A 20 -25.25 -32.99 -18.85
C ALA A 20 -24.77 -33.37 -17.42
N PRO A 21 -23.44 -33.46 -17.17
CA PRO A 21 -22.94 -33.68 -15.81
C PRO A 21 -23.35 -32.52 -14.91
N PRO A 22 -23.64 -32.78 -13.62
CA PRO A 22 -23.96 -31.73 -12.68
C PRO A 22 -22.79 -30.76 -12.61
N ALA A 23 -23.07 -29.45 -12.72
CA ALA A 23 -22.09 -28.40 -12.51
C ALA A 23 -21.48 -28.59 -11.11
N GLU A 24 -20.19 -28.88 -11.07
CA GLU A 24 -19.40 -28.98 -9.85
C GLU A 24 -19.52 -27.63 -9.14
N ALA A 25 -20.29 -27.59 -8.05
CA ALA A 25 -20.39 -26.41 -7.21
C ALA A 25 -18.99 -26.05 -6.74
N ALA A 26 -18.47 -24.91 -7.19
CA ALA A 26 -17.21 -24.38 -6.73
C ALA A 26 -17.25 -24.36 -5.21
N ALA A 27 -16.42 -25.18 -4.56
CA ALA A 27 -16.31 -25.26 -3.12
C ALA A 27 -15.96 -23.84 -2.65
N ALA A 28 -16.87 -23.20 -1.93
CA ALA A 28 -16.62 -21.98 -1.21
C ALA A 28 -15.46 -22.27 -0.26
N THR A 29 -14.27 -21.72 -0.56
CA THR A 29 -13.12 -21.80 0.32
C THR A 29 -13.53 -21.14 1.63
N THR A 30 -13.71 -21.94 2.69
CA THR A 30 -13.89 -21.43 4.04
C THR A 30 -12.78 -20.42 4.31
N PRO A 31 -13.10 -19.21 4.81
CA PRO A 31 -12.08 -18.25 5.20
C PRO A 31 -11.12 -18.97 6.13
N ASN A 32 -9.81 -18.95 5.85
CA ASN A 32 -8.80 -19.44 6.78
C ASN A 32 -9.01 -18.76 8.13
N ALA A 33 -8.80 -19.50 9.22
CA ALA A 33 -8.83 -18.90 10.57
C ALA A 33 -7.87 -17.70 10.59
N PRO A 34 -8.23 -16.60 11.29
CA PRO A 34 -7.36 -15.42 11.38
C PRO A 34 -5.96 -15.80 11.87
N SER A 35 -4.93 -15.24 11.26
CA SER A 35 -3.54 -15.42 11.71
C SER A 35 -3.31 -14.76 13.07
N ALA A 36 -2.23 -15.13 13.75
CA ALA A 36 -1.82 -14.48 15.00
C ALA A 36 -1.63 -12.96 14.82
N CYS A 37 -1.11 -12.53 13.66
CA CYS A 37 -0.97 -11.13 13.32
C CYS A 37 -2.34 -10.44 13.21
N GLN A 38 -3.30 -11.04 12.49
CA GLN A 38 -4.65 -10.49 12.34
C GLN A 38 -5.39 -10.38 13.67
N LEU A 39 -5.19 -11.36 14.56
CA LEU A 39 -5.74 -11.31 15.92
C LEU A 39 -5.08 -10.23 16.78
N GLY A 40 -3.79 -9.95 16.56
CA GLY A 40 -3.04 -8.89 17.24
C GLY A 40 -3.41 -7.49 16.80
N LEU A 41 -3.85 -7.30 15.56
CA LEU A 41 -4.34 -6.03 15.04
C LEU A 41 -5.81 -5.77 15.41
N THR A 42 -6.06 -5.65 16.73
CA THR A 42 -7.40 -5.40 17.25
C THR A 42 -7.96 -4.05 16.77
N THR A 43 -9.27 -3.86 16.89
CA THR A 43 -9.95 -2.61 16.57
C THR A 43 -9.50 -1.40 17.42
N GLU A 44 -8.72 -1.64 18.48
CA GLU A 44 -8.06 -0.60 19.28
C GLU A 44 -6.72 -0.14 18.66
N ILE A 45 -6.20 -0.88 17.65
CA ILE A 45 -4.93 -0.58 16.97
C ILE A 45 -5.18 -0.17 15.54
N ALA A 46 -6.02 -0.90 14.81
CA ALA A 46 -6.28 -0.64 13.41
C ALA A 46 -7.66 -1.14 12.97
N LEU A 47 -8.19 -0.53 11.93
CA LEU A 47 -9.34 -1.06 11.19
C LEU A 47 -8.82 -1.82 10.00
N ILE A 48 -8.88 -3.14 10.09
CA ILE A 48 -8.45 -4.05 9.03
C ILE A 48 -9.60 -4.92 8.55
N HIS A 49 -9.51 -5.37 7.30
CA HIS A 49 -10.37 -6.41 6.73
C HIS A 49 -9.48 -7.53 6.19
N PRO A 50 -9.55 -8.75 6.74
CA PRO A 50 -8.87 -9.89 6.16
C PRO A 50 -9.27 -10.12 4.70
N LEU A 51 -8.30 -10.42 3.86
CA LEU A 51 -8.48 -10.71 2.45
C LEU A 51 -7.98 -12.11 2.12
N ALA A 52 -8.49 -12.68 1.02
CA ALA A 52 -7.95 -13.91 0.48
C ALA A 52 -6.49 -13.71 0.04
N SER A 53 -5.68 -14.78 0.09
CA SER A 53 -4.33 -14.75 -0.46
C SER A 53 -4.34 -14.37 -1.94
N ILE A 54 -3.33 -13.60 -2.33
CA ILE A 54 -3.16 -13.13 -3.70
C ILE A 54 -2.22 -14.10 -4.41
N LYS A 55 -2.67 -14.67 -5.52
CA LYS A 55 -1.84 -15.46 -6.45
C LYS A 55 -1.67 -14.62 -7.71
N GLY A 56 -0.47 -14.11 -7.92
CA GLY A 56 -0.14 -13.32 -9.10
C GLY A 56 0.65 -14.11 -10.14
N PRO A 57 0.97 -13.50 -11.29
CA PRO A 57 1.87 -14.09 -12.26
C PRO A 57 3.31 -14.16 -11.71
N GLY A 58 4.06 -15.17 -12.13
CA GLY A 58 5.45 -15.36 -11.72
C GLY A 58 5.62 -15.52 -10.21
N SER A 59 6.47 -14.72 -9.60
CA SER A 59 6.69 -14.69 -8.15
C SER A 59 5.83 -13.69 -7.40
N CYS A 60 4.92 -12.96 -8.07
CA CYS A 60 3.98 -12.08 -7.39
C CYS A 60 2.97 -12.88 -6.56
N GLY A 61 2.49 -12.27 -5.49
CA GLY A 61 1.48 -12.84 -4.61
C GLY A 61 1.88 -12.76 -3.16
N ALA A 62 0.93 -12.99 -2.29
CA ALA A 62 1.15 -12.98 -0.86
C ALA A 62 0.04 -13.70 -0.11
N GLU A 63 0.38 -14.19 1.06
CA GLU A 63 -0.54 -14.79 2.03
C GLU A 63 -0.71 -13.86 3.24
N ASP A 64 -1.70 -14.16 4.07
CA ASP A 64 -1.99 -13.37 5.28
C ASP A 64 -2.21 -11.89 4.96
N ILE A 65 -3.13 -11.64 4.05
CA ILE A 65 -3.40 -10.30 3.50
C ILE A 65 -4.52 -9.63 4.28
N VAL A 66 -4.33 -8.34 4.52
CA VAL A 66 -5.36 -7.46 5.08
C VAL A 66 -5.48 -6.19 4.22
N ARG A 67 -6.68 -5.61 4.21
CA ARG A 67 -6.88 -4.21 3.82
C ARG A 67 -6.84 -3.38 5.09
N LEU A 68 -5.88 -2.47 5.19
CA LEU A 68 -5.75 -1.50 6.27
C LEU A 68 -6.48 -0.21 5.88
N ASP A 69 -7.59 0.07 6.54
CA ASP A 69 -8.41 1.26 6.27
C ASP A 69 -8.02 2.45 7.16
N ALA A 70 -7.70 2.19 8.41
CA ALA A 70 -7.32 3.23 9.37
C ALA A 70 -6.47 2.70 10.51
N VAL A 71 -5.68 3.57 11.11
CA VAL A 71 -4.96 3.36 12.36
C VAL A 71 -5.75 4.02 13.50
N VAL A 72 -5.90 3.33 14.62
CA VAL A 72 -6.60 3.83 15.81
C VAL A 72 -5.56 4.25 16.84
N LEU A 73 -5.62 5.50 17.29
CA LEU A 73 -4.72 6.05 18.30
C LEU A 73 -5.15 5.64 19.71
N LYS A 74 -4.26 5.82 20.70
CA LYS A 74 -4.55 5.50 22.11
C LYS A 74 -5.74 6.26 22.71
N ASP A 75 -6.09 7.41 22.14
CA ASP A 75 -7.23 8.24 22.52
C ASP A 75 -8.51 7.92 21.73
N GLY A 76 -8.50 6.85 20.93
CA GLY A 76 -9.63 6.40 20.10
C GLY A 76 -9.80 7.14 18.77
N ARG A 77 -9.03 8.19 18.51
CA ARG A 77 -9.06 8.87 17.20
C ARG A 77 -8.56 7.94 16.10
N ARG A 78 -9.11 8.12 14.91
CA ARG A 78 -8.78 7.30 13.73
C ARG A 78 -8.06 8.14 12.70
N ILE A 79 -6.99 7.59 12.15
CA ILE A 79 -6.24 8.16 11.03
C ILE A 79 -6.47 7.24 9.83
N ALA A 80 -7.24 7.72 8.85
CA ALA A 80 -7.55 6.94 7.65
C ALA A 80 -6.31 6.82 6.74
N LEU A 81 -6.16 5.68 6.05
CA LEU A 81 -5.26 5.57 4.90
C LEU A 81 -6.07 5.85 3.62
N THR A 82 -5.55 6.70 2.76
CA THR A 82 -6.23 7.07 1.51
C THR A 82 -5.26 6.97 0.34
N PRO A 83 -5.50 6.04 -0.60
CA PRO A 83 -6.46 4.93 -0.51
C PRO A 83 -6.11 3.93 0.61
N ALA A 84 -7.09 3.09 1.02
CA ALA A 84 -6.86 2.00 1.95
C ALA A 84 -5.84 1.01 1.36
N ALA A 85 -4.95 0.47 2.20
CA ALA A 85 -3.80 -0.29 1.72
C ALA A 85 -4.01 -1.81 1.82
N THR A 86 -3.80 -2.53 0.71
CA THR A 86 -3.73 -3.99 0.69
C THR A 86 -2.30 -4.42 0.99
N LEU A 87 -2.11 -5.06 2.15
CA LEU A 87 -0.79 -5.39 2.68
C LEU A 87 -0.79 -6.79 3.30
N ARG A 88 0.37 -7.42 3.35
CA ARG A 88 0.61 -8.53 4.29
C ARG A 88 0.40 -8.03 5.71
N CYS A 89 -0.17 -8.87 6.57
CA CYS A 89 -0.48 -8.48 7.93
C CYS A 89 0.73 -7.93 8.72
N PRO A 90 1.93 -8.52 8.67
CA PRO A 90 3.11 -7.93 9.33
C PRO A 90 3.46 -6.52 8.82
N MET A 91 3.28 -6.26 7.52
CA MET A 91 3.51 -4.91 6.98
C MET A 91 2.44 -3.93 7.46
N ALA A 92 1.18 -4.34 7.52
CA ALA A 92 0.10 -3.53 8.06
C ALA A 92 0.32 -3.21 9.55
N GLU A 93 0.81 -4.18 10.34
CA GLU A 93 1.18 -3.98 11.75
C GLU A 93 2.30 -2.97 11.91
N ALA A 94 3.38 -3.08 11.14
CA ALA A 94 4.50 -2.16 11.18
C ALA A 94 4.08 -0.72 10.82
N VAL A 95 3.25 -0.56 9.78
CA VAL A 95 2.67 0.73 9.37
C VAL A 95 1.78 1.31 10.47
N ALA A 96 0.89 0.50 11.04
CA ALA A 96 -0.02 0.97 12.10
C ALA A 96 0.75 1.42 13.34
N ARG A 97 1.76 0.66 13.76
CA ARG A 97 2.63 1.01 14.89
C ARG A 97 3.40 2.31 14.62
N TRP A 98 4.04 2.41 13.48
CA TRP A 98 4.81 3.62 13.11
C TRP A 98 3.93 4.87 13.03
N ILE A 99 2.74 4.80 12.43
CA ILE A 99 1.80 5.92 12.40
C ILE A 99 1.37 6.31 13.81
N ARG A 100 1.07 5.34 14.67
CA ARG A 100 0.57 5.55 16.03
C ARG A 100 1.63 6.11 16.96
N GLU A 101 2.86 5.61 16.88
CA GLU A 101 3.93 5.89 17.85
C GLU A 101 4.84 7.04 17.42
N GLU A 102 4.97 7.28 16.10
CA GLU A 102 5.91 8.26 15.57
C GLU A 102 5.22 9.37 14.76
N VAL A 103 4.42 9.02 13.74
CA VAL A 103 3.87 10.02 12.81
C VAL A 103 2.86 10.93 13.52
N ALA A 104 1.89 10.36 14.23
CA ALA A 104 0.83 11.14 14.88
C ALA A 104 1.37 12.05 15.98
N PRO A 105 2.29 11.60 16.87
CA PRO A 105 2.91 12.48 17.85
C PRO A 105 3.78 13.59 17.22
N ALA A 106 4.56 13.28 16.20
CA ALA A 106 5.39 14.28 15.53
C ALA A 106 4.53 15.35 14.84
N ALA A 107 3.45 14.95 14.19
CA ALA A 107 2.56 15.88 13.50
C ALA A 107 1.72 16.75 14.46
N ALA A 108 1.63 16.42 15.74
CA ALA A 108 0.97 17.24 16.74
C ALA A 108 1.57 18.66 16.86
N THR A 109 2.85 18.84 16.51
CA THR A 109 3.53 20.13 16.45
C THR A 109 2.91 21.12 15.46
N PHE A 110 2.11 20.65 14.49
CA PHE A 110 1.40 21.50 13.54
C PHE A 110 0.06 22.08 14.09
N GLY A 111 -0.24 21.87 15.37
CA GLY A 111 -1.40 22.46 16.04
C GLY A 111 -2.76 21.87 15.64
N SER A 112 -2.78 20.81 14.84
CA SER A 112 -4.00 20.12 14.44
C SER A 112 -3.74 18.61 14.31
N PRO A 113 -4.67 17.74 14.71
CA PRO A 113 -4.46 16.31 14.65
C PRO A 113 -4.43 15.79 13.21
N VAL A 114 -3.67 14.71 12.98
CA VAL A 114 -3.68 13.99 11.72
C VAL A 114 -5.04 13.33 11.51
N ARG A 115 -5.62 13.52 10.34
CA ARG A 115 -6.87 12.89 9.90
C ARG A 115 -6.63 11.77 8.90
N THR A 116 -5.65 11.96 8.00
CA THR A 116 -5.42 11.03 6.88
C THR A 116 -3.93 10.89 6.60
N ILE A 117 -3.51 9.68 6.33
CA ILE A 117 -2.24 9.37 5.66
C ILE A 117 -2.52 9.20 4.17
N VAL A 118 -1.79 9.93 3.34
CA VAL A 118 -1.92 9.86 1.89
C VAL A 118 -0.99 8.78 1.37
N ALA A 119 -1.55 7.63 1.03
CA ALA A 119 -0.83 6.53 0.42
C ALA A 119 -0.61 6.77 -1.08
N GLY A 120 0.47 6.23 -1.60
CA GLY A 120 0.81 6.20 -3.02
C GLY A 120 0.53 4.82 -3.62
N ALA A 121 1.57 4.16 -4.17
CA ALA A 121 1.44 2.82 -4.69
C ALA A 121 1.19 1.79 -3.57
N LEU A 122 0.34 0.82 -3.90
CA LEU A 122 -0.09 -0.28 -3.05
C LEU A 122 0.39 -1.61 -3.66
N TYR A 123 -0.39 -2.71 -3.49
CA TYR A 123 -0.12 -3.94 -4.20
C TYR A 123 -0.14 -3.72 -5.72
N GLU A 124 0.97 -4.04 -6.37
CA GLU A 124 1.13 -3.98 -7.82
C GLU A 124 2.17 -5.04 -8.25
N CYS A 125 1.74 -6.00 -9.07
CA CYS A 125 2.66 -7.01 -9.59
C CYS A 125 3.52 -6.42 -10.72
N ARG A 126 4.73 -6.01 -10.37
CA ARG A 126 5.70 -5.39 -11.30
C ARG A 126 7.14 -5.62 -10.84
N GLY A 127 8.08 -5.48 -11.75
CA GLY A 127 9.50 -5.39 -11.41
C GLY A 127 9.83 -4.10 -10.64
N ARG A 128 10.98 -4.08 -9.97
CA ARG A 128 11.52 -2.87 -9.34
C ARG A 128 11.68 -1.79 -10.40
N ASP A 129 11.44 -0.54 -10.02
CA ASP A 129 11.56 0.64 -10.88
C ASP A 129 10.75 0.52 -12.20
N ARG A 130 9.67 -0.30 -12.18
CA ARG A 130 8.84 -0.64 -13.34
C ARG A 130 9.61 -1.33 -14.48
N ASP A 131 10.81 -1.84 -14.22
CA ASP A 131 11.58 -2.64 -15.16
C ASP A 131 11.07 -4.09 -15.15
N PRO A 132 10.51 -4.60 -16.26
CA PRO A 132 9.98 -5.96 -16.33
C PRO A 132 11.07 -7.04 -16.26
N SER A 133 12.35 -6.70 -16.50
CA SER A 133 13.49 -7.59 -16.36
C SER A 133 14.07 -7.65 -14.94
N ALA A 134 13.70 -6.69 -14.08
CA ALA A 134 14.16 -6.64 -12.71
C ALA A 134 13.42 -7.66 -11.82
N LYS A 135 13.99 -7.93 -10.64
CA LYS A 135 13.30 -8.72 -9.61
C LYS A 135 11.96 -8.08 -9.26
N VAL A 136 10.96 -8.91 -8.92
CA VAL A 136 9.67 -8.41 -8.45
C VAL A 136 9.87 -7.45 -7.28
N SER A 137 9.17 -6.33 -7.32
CA SER A 137 9.11 -5.34 -6.24
C SER A 137 8.36 -5.92 -5.02
N GLU A 138 8.67 -5.43 -3.82
CA GLU A 138 7.94 -5.79 -2.61
C GLU A 138 6.45 -5.38 -2.66
N HIS A 139 6.08 -4.43 -3.52
CA HIS A 139 4.67 -4.17 -3.87
C HIS A 139 3.98 -5.41 -4.46
N GLY A 140 4.67 -6.20 -5.28
CA GLY A 140 4.15 -7.44 -5.85
C GLY A 140 4.00 -8.58 -4.82
N HIS A 141 4.52 -8.37 -3.62
CA HIS A 141 4.38 -9.28 -2.47
C HIS A 141 3.46 -8.70 -1.38
N ALA A 142 2.74 -7.59 -1.65
CA ALA A 142 1.97 -6.83 -0.67
C ALA A 142 2.79 -6.48 0.61
N ASN A 143 4.11 -6.37 0.47
CA ASN A 143 5.07 -6.16 1.54
C ASN A 143 5.69 -4.76 1.52
N ALA A 144 5.11 -3.85 0.74
CA ALA A 144 5.54 -2.46 0.60
C ALA A 144 4.36 -1.49 0.57
N LEU A 145 4.65 -0.25 0.96
CA LEU A 145 3.72 0.88 0.93
C LEU A 145 4.48 2.14 0.55
N ASP A 146 3.98 2.84 -0.47
CA ASP A 146 4.44 4.19 -0.77
C ASP A 146 3.58 5.21 -0.03
N LEU A 147 4.21 6.24 0.51
CA LEU A 147 3.56 7.32 1.23
C LEU A 147 3.94 8.67 0.63
N ARG A 148 2.97 9.55 0.44
CA ARG A 148 3.19 10.92 -0.02
C ARG A 148 3.26 11.90 1.15
N GLY A 149 2.33 11.79 2.10
CA GLY A 149 2.25 12.74 3.21
C GLY A 149 1.04 12.50 4.09
N LEU A 150 0.60 13.55 4.76
CA LEU A 150 -0.55 13.50 5.65
C LEU A 150 -1.45 14.74 5.48
N ARG A 151 -2.70 14.61 5.91
CA ARG A 151 -3.65 15.72 6.02
C ARG A 151 -4.11 15.85 7.46
N LEU A 152 -4.11 17.10 7.96
CA LEU A 152 -4.57 17.45 9.28
C LEU A 152 -6.09 17.71 9.28
N ALA A 153 -6.69 17.73 10.47
CA ALA A 153 -8.12 18.01 10.62
C ALA A 153 -8.52 19.43 10.20
N ASN A 154 -7.60 20.41 10.27
CA ASN A 154 -7.78 21.77 9.79
C ASN A 154 -7.65 21.93 8.26
N GLY A 155 -7.41 20.82 7.52
CA GLY A 155 -7.26 20.82 6.06
C GLY A 155 -5.83 21.02 5.56
N MET A 156 -4.86 21.33 6.42
CA MET A 156 -3.46 21.46 6.03
C MET A 156 -2.95 20.11 5.50
N ALA A 157 -2.26 20.15 4.37
CA ALA A 157 -1.53 19.01 3.80
C ALA A 157 -0.03 19.18 4.08
N ILE A 158 0.64 18.09 4.46
CA ILE A 158 2.07 18.05 4.69
C ILE A 158 2.61 16.88 3.86
N ASP A 159 3.43 17.18 2.87
CA ASP A 159 4.13 16.19 2.06
C ASP A 159 5.45 15.83 2.73
N PHE A 160 5.76 14.53 2.82
CA PHE A 160 7.00 14.07 3.44
C PHE A 160 8.26 14.47 2.66
N THR A 161 8.11 14.72 1.37
CA THR A 161 9.21 15.06 0.47
C THR A 161 9.29 16.55 0.16
N ASP A 162 8.26 17.34 0.55
CA ASP A 162 8.25 18.77 0.32
C ASP A 162 9.28 19.48 1.22
N LYS A 163 10.20 20.23 0.59
CA LYS A 163 11.20 21.02 1.28
C LYS A 163 10.59 22.16 2.12
N ALA A 164 9.35 22.59 1.83
CA ALA A 164 8.62 23.56 2.62
C ALA A 164 8.15 23.00 3.98
N ALA A 165 7.98 21.67 4.09
CA ALA A 165 7.71 21.06 5.39
C ALA A 165 8.94 21.19 6.31
N PRO A 166 8.75 21.44 7.62
CA PRO A 166 9.86 21.62 8.56
C PRO A 166 10.88 20.48 8.49
N LYS A 167 12.16 20.85 8.40
CA LYS A 167 13.27 19.89 8.28
C LYS A 167 13.28 18.90 9.45
N GLU A 168 13.06 19.38 10.65
CA GLU A 168 13.05 18.60 11.89
C GLU A 168 11.96 17.53 11.87
N PHE A 169 10.79 17.87 11.34
CA PHE A 169 9.69 16.90 11.15
C PHE A 169 10.10 15.82 10.15
N ARG A 170 10.61 16.20 8.98
CA ARG A 170 11.02 15.24 7.93
C ARG A 170 12.16 14.35 8.39
N GLU A 171 13.14 14.93 9.12
CA GLU A 171 14.25 14.17 9.68
C GLU A 171 13.78 13.16 10.73
N ARG A 172 12.83 13.55 11.60
CA ARG A 172 12.21 12.62 12.55
C ARG A 172 11.47 11.48 11.83
N MET A 173 10.74 11.80 10.76
CA MET A 173 10.07 10.77 9.93
C MET A 173 11.07 9.83 9.31
N ARG A 174 12.17 10.35 8.75
CA ARG A 174 13.27 9.53 8.20
C ARG A 174 13.87 8.59 9.24
N GLN A 175 14.25 9.11 10.39
CA GLN A 175 14.90 8.33 11.45
C GLN A 175 13.99 7.22 11.97
N SER A 176 12.73 7.54 12.26
CA SER A 176 11.77 6.58 12.79
C SER A 176 11.38 5.53 11.74
N ALA A 177 11.21 5.92 10.46
CA ALA A 177 10.95 4.98 9.38
C ALA A 177 12.14 4.02 9.18
N CYS A 178 13.36 4.52 9.14
CA CYS A 178 14.57 3.69 8.98
C CYS A 178 14.80 2.74 10.17
N ALA A 179 14.29 3.07 11.34
CA ALA A 179 14.29 2.16 12.50
C ALA A 179 13.21 1.09 12.40
N ALA A 180 12.06 1.39 11.79
CA ALA A 180 10.90 0.48 11.73
C ALA A 180 10.91 -0.46 10.53
N PHE A 181 11.40 -0.02 9.35
CA PHE A 181 11.31 -0.74 8.09
C PHE A 181 12.66 -1.26 7.59
N SER A 182 12.64 -2.34 6.81
CA SER A 182 13.87 -2.94 6.23
C SER A 182 14.42 -2.13 5.07
N THR A 183 13.54 -1.48 4.29
CA THR A 183 13.90 -0.52 3.25
C THR A 183 13.13 0.77 3.45
N VAL A 184 13.83 1.87 3.35
CA VAL A 184 13.25 3.22 3.23
C VAL A 184 13.95 3.92 2.08
N LEU A 185 13.18 4.28 1.04
CA LEU A 185 13.66 5.06 -0.10
C LEU A 185 12.85 6.35 -0.20
N GLY A 186 13.51 7.43 -0.51
CA GLY A 186 12.89 8.74 -0.68
C GLY A 186 13.76 9.62 -1.58
N PRO A 187 13.56 10.94 -1.59
CA PRO A 187 14.40 11.85 -2.36
C PRO A 187 15.89 11.59 -2.11
N GLY A 188 16.68 11.51 -3.18
CA GLY A 188 18.11 11.24 -3.13
C GLY A 188 18.49 9.75 -3.27
N SER A 189 17.55 8.82 -3.18
CA SER A 189 17.83 7.40 -3.48
C SER A 189 17.93 7.16 -4.99
N ASP A 190 16.92 7.57 -5.74
CA ASP A 190 16.84 7.48 -7.20
C ASP A 190 15.73 8.41 -7.75
N SER A 191 15.51 8.39 -9.07
CA SER A 191 14.53 9.25 -9.72
C SER A 191 13.07 8.81 -9.48
N TYR A 192 12.81 7.54 -9.17
CA TYR A 192 11.48 7.02 -8.92
C TYR A 192 10.92 7.46 -7.57
N HIS A 193 11.80 7.66 -6.57
CA HIS A 193 11.43 8.03 -5.20
C HIS A 193 11.56 9.54 -4.92
N ALA A 194 11.61 10.38 -5.97
CA ALA A 194 11.79 11.83 -5.80
C ALA A 194 10.61 12.53 -5.10
N ASN A 195 9.39 11.96 -5.14
CA ASN A 195 8.16 12.60 -4.67
C ASN A 195 7.31 11.75 -3.73
N HIS A 196 7.86 10.69 -3.17
CA HIS A 196 7.22 9.84 -2.17
C HIS A 196 8.27 9.08 -1.37
N ILE A 197 7.82 8.40 -0.33
CA ILE A 197 8.65 7.53 0.49
C ILE A 197 8.16 6.10 0.32
N HIS A 198 9.05 5.24 -0.11
CA HIS A 198 8.83 3.79 -0.15
C HIS A 198 9.24 3.17 1.18
N LEU A 199 8.40 2.30 1.71
CA LEU A 199 8.63 1.51 2.92
C LEU A 199 8.40 0.03 2.61
N ASP A 200 9.31 -0.86 3.02
CA ASP A 200 9.09 -2.30 2.93
C ASP A 200 9.70 -3.09 4.09
N LEU A 201 9.31 -4.35 4.21
CA LEU A 201 9.83 -5.32 5.17
C LEU A 201 10.54 -6.49 4.49
N ILE A 202 11.26 -6.24 3.39
CA ILE A 202 12.04 -7.28 2.74
C ILE A 202 13.04 -7.92 3.73
N GLU A 203 13.07 -9.24 3.75
CA GLU A 203 14.10 -9.98 4.47
C GLU A 203 15.39 -10.05 3.67
N ARG A 204 16.51 -9.70 4.28
CA ARG A 204 17.85 -9.77 3.68
C ARG A 204 18.77 -10.62 4.53
N VAL A 205 19.66 -11.33 3.87
CA VAL A 205 20.72 -12.09 4.54
C VAL A 205 21.53 -11.15 5.44
N GLY A 206 21.74 -11.55 6.68
CA GLY A 206 22.45 -10.74 7.67
C GLY A 206 21.64 -9.58 8.26
N GLY A 207 20.35 -9.47 7.98
CA GLY A 207 19.49 -8.43 8.55
C GLY A 207 19.80 -7.02 8.04
N TYR A 208 20.46 -6.89 6.89
CA TYR A 208 20.82 -5.60 6.31
C TYR A 208 19.59 -4.75 6.01
N ARG A 209 19.64 -3.49 6.45
CA ARG A 209 18.60 -2.47 6.19
C ARG A 209 19.13 -1.42 5.22
N LEU A 210 18.25 -0.91 4.35
CA LEU A 210 18.54 0.15 3.40
C LEU A 210 17.74 1.39 3.77
N CYS A 211 18.42 2.48 4.06
CA CYS A 211 17.80 3.76 4.38
C CYS A 211 18.44 4.86 3.52
N GLN A 212 17.77 5.25 2.45
CA GLN A 212 18.19 6.27 1.49
C GLN A 212 17.07 7.29 1.32
N TRP A 213 17.10 8.34 2.11
CA TRP A 213 16.19 9.46 2.04
C TRP A 213 16.89 10.72 2.50
N ASP A 214 17.19 11.62 1.57
CA ASP A 214 17.81 12.90 1.84
C ASP A 214 16.77 13.93 2.28
N VAL A 215 16.93 14.42 3.50
CA VAL A 215 16.12 15.51 4.03
C VAL A 215 16.76 16.85 3.67
N LEU A 216 16.57 17.28 2.41
CA LEU A 216 17.12 18.52 1.92
C LEU A 216 16.37 19.73 2.50
N THR A 217 17.09 20.81 2.77
CA THR A 217 16.49 22.13 3.08
C THR A 217 16.01 22.81 1.79
N ALA A 218 14.99 23.65 1.90
CA ALA A 218 14.72 24.58 0.82
C ALA A 218 15.96 25.48 0.63
N PRO A 219 16.32 25.86 -0.62
CA PRO A 219 17.37 26.84 -0.82
C PRO A 219 16.98 28.13 -0.08
N GLU A 220 17.91 28.67 0.70
CA GLU A 220 17.71 30.00 1.25
C GLU A 220 17.52 30.99 0.08
N VAL A 221 16.33 31.57 -0.03
CA VAL A 221 16.12 32.68 -0.95
C VAL A 221 16.90 33.85 -0.36
N PRO A 222 17.94 34.36 -1.03
CA PRO A 222 18.66 35.52 -0.53
C PRO A 222 17.62 36.62 -0.30
N SER A 223 17.60 37.21 0.90
CA SER A 223 16.78 38.39 1.15
C SER A 223 17.26 39.47 0.22
N VAL A 224 16.51 39.72 -0.86
CA VAL A 224 16.74 40.85 -1.72
C VAL A 224 16.48 42.09 -0.85
N LEU A 225 17.53 42.75 -0.39
CA LEU A 225 17.43 44.06 0.22
C LEU A 225 16.77 44.96 -0.84
N LEU A 226 15.51 45.30 -0.66
CA LEU A 226 14.88 46.31 -1.49
C LEU A 226 15.73 47.57 -1.42
N PRO A 227 16.01 48.23 -2.55
CA PRO A 227 16.70 49.53 -2.55
C PRO A 227 15.91 50.47 -1.61
N PRO A 228 16.61 51.35 -0.88
CA PRO A 228 15.92 52.36 -0.05
C PRO A 228 14.97 53.17 -0.91
N GLU A 229 13.77 53.44 -0.42
CA GLU A 229 12.80 54.28 -1.09
C GLU A 229 13.46 55.61 -1.44
N ARG A 230 13.29 56.03 -2.71
CA ARG A 230 13.77 57.34 -3.13
C ARG A 230 13.03 58.42 -2.33
N PRO A 231 13.77 59.43 -1.81
CA PRO A 231 13.13 60.59 -1.19
C PRO A 231 12.14 61.21 -2.19
N HIS A 232 10.93 61.47 -1.75
CA HIS A 232 9.98 62.25 -2.51
C HIS A 232 10.60 63.65 -2.71
N ALA A 233 10.75 64.03 -3.97
CA ALA A 233 11.14 65.41 -4.30
C ALA A 233 9.95 66.32 -3.94
N GLU A 234 10.19 67.32 -3.11
CA GLU A 234 9.25 68.44 -2.81
C GLU A 234 9.12 69.37 -4.02
#